data_99b6332e414cc8657b6214f0580670d8
#
_entry.id   99b6332e414cc8657b6214f0580670d8
#
_cell.length_a   1.000
_cell.length_b   1.000
_cell.length_c   1.000
_cell.angle_alpha   90.00
_cell.angle_beta   90.00
_cell.angle_gamma   90.00
#
_symmetry.space_group_name_H-M   'P 1'
#
loop_
_entity.id
_entity.type
_entity.pdbx_description
1 polymer ?
#
loop_
_entity_poly.entity_id
_entity_poly.type
_entity_poly.pdbx_seq_one_letter_code
_entity_poly.pdbx_strand_id
1 'polypeptide(L)'
;MDEEPGLRERKKHKTRQLIAATARELFTRRGFENVNVAEIARAAEVSETTVFNYFPTKEDLVFHGLEAFEDQLLQAVRDRQPGEGVLHAFGRFILQPRGLLADADPASADALVSISRTISSSPSLAAREQQILAGYARSLAALLAEETGASPGDLTPSVVANTLIGIHRAVLDYGRQRIAADPAELPQLARALQSDSQAALDLLAEGLAGYGVRPETELAP
;
A
#
# COMPACT_ATOMS: atom_id res chain seq x y z
N MET A 1 -5.49 27.78 8.80
CA MET A 1 -6.96 27.99 8.79
C MET A 1 -7.45 27.09 7.68
N ASP A 2 -7.76 25.81 8.04
CA ASP A 2 -8.19 24.80 7.08
C ASP A 2 -9.60 25.17 6.61
N GLU A 3 -9.75 25.50 5.33
CA GLU A 3 -11.07 25.69 4.72
C GLU A 3 -11.84 24.37 4.82
N GLU A 4 -12.93 24.34 5.57
CA GLU A 4 -13.84 23.18 5.59
C GLU A 4 -14.26 22.83 4.15
N PRO A 5 -14.11 21.57 3.72
CA PRO A 5 -14.48 21.17 2.37
C PRO A 5 -15.94 21.48 2.10
N GLY A 6 -16.21 22.13 0.98
CA GLY A 6 -17.54 22.57 0.60
C GLY A 6 -18.58 21.43 0.60
N LEU A 7 -19.86 21.76 0.74
CA LEU A 7 -20.95 20.77 0.80
C LEU A 7 -20.92 19.74 -0.35
N ARG A 8 -20.48 20.17 -1.53
CA ARG A 8 -20.33 19.30 -2.72
C ARG A 8 -19.24 18.26 -2.52
N GLU A 9 -18.08 18.65 -1.98
CA GLU A 9 -16.97 17.73 -1.70
C GLU A 9 -17.33 16.74 -0.58
N ARG A 10 -18.00 17.19 0.46
CA ARG A 10 -18.51 16.32 1.52
C ARG A 10 -19.51 15.28 1.00
N LYS A 11 -20.42 15.67 0.10
CA LYS A 11 -21.37 14.75 -0.55
C LYS A 11 -20.63 13.74 -1.44
N LYS A 12 -19.67 14.21 -2.24
CA LYS A 12 -18.83 13.36 -3.10
C LYS A 12 -18.08 12.31 -2.27
N HIS A 13 -17.45 12.73 -1.18
CA HIS A 13 -16.73 11.83 -0.28
C HIS A 13 -17.67 10.80 0.38
N LYS A 14 -18.85 11.21 0.88
CA LYS A 14 -19.84 10.29 1.45
C LYS A 14 -20.33 9.26 0.44
N THR A 15 -20.61 9.65 -0.81
CA THR A 15 -21.03 8.72 -1.86
C THR A 15 -19.91 7.74 -2.18
N ARG A 16 -18.66 8.20 -2.30
CA ARG A 16 -17.50 7.33 -2.52
C ARG A 16 -17.35 6.29 -1.41
N GLN A 17 -17.45 6.72 -0.14
CA GLN A 17 -17.39 5.82 1.02
C GLN A 17 -18.52 4.79 1.02
N LEU A 18 -19.75 5.21 0.72
CA LEU A 18 -20.90 4.31 0.66
C LEU A 18 -20.69 3.20 -0.39
N ILE A 19 -20.30 3.57 -1.61
CA ILE A 19 -20.06 2.61 -2.69
C ILE A 19 -18.96 1.62 -2.27
N ALA A 20 -17.84 2.11 -1.72
CA ALA A 20 -16.73 1.26 -1.30
C ALA A 20 -17.10 0.32 -0.14
N ALA A 21 -17.87 0.79 0.85
CA ALA A 21 -18.35 -0.03 1.96
C ALA A 21 -19.31 -1.12 1.48
N THR A 22 -20.26 -0.78 0.60
CA THR A 22 -21.21 -1.73 -0.02
C THR A 22 -20.45 -2.80 -0.84
N ALA A 23 -19.47 -2.39 -1.64
CA ALA A 23 -18.66 -3.32 -2.41
C ALA A 23 -17.88 -4.28 -1.50
N ARG A 24 -17.26 -3.78 -0.44
CA ARG A 24 -16.53 -4.60 0.55
C ARG A 24 -17.42 -5.65 1.19
N GLU A 25 -18.63 -5.27 1.60
CA GLU A 25 -19.60 -6.20 2.19
C GLU A 25 -19.98 -7.31 1.21
N LEU A 26 -20.27 -6.96 -0.05
CA LEU A 26 -20.61 -7.94 -1.08
C LEU A 26 -19.42 -8.84 -1.40
N PHE A 27 -18.21 -8.32 -1.54
CA PHE A 27 -16.99 -9.10 -1.79
C PHE A 27 -16.68 -10.06 -0.63
N THR A 28 -16.87 -9.63 0.61
CA THR A 28 -16.67 -10.49 1.79
C THR A 28 -17.64 -11.65 1.83
N ARG A 29 -18.91 -11.43 1.46
CA ARG A 29 -19.95 -12.46 1.50
C ARG A 29 -19.90 -13.44 0.34
N ARG A 30 -19.53 -13.00 -0.85
CA ARG A 30 -19.69 -13.75 -2.11
C ARG A 30 -18.39 -13.97 -2.87
N GLY A 31 -17.29 -13.36 -2.43
CA GLY A 31 -16.02 -13.32 -3.14
C GLY A 31 -16.01 -12.25 -4.25
N PHE A 32 -14.82 -11.75 -4.56
CA PHE A 32 -14.64 -10.67 -5.54
C PHE A 32 -15.17 -11.06 -6.93
N GLU A 33 -14.82 -12.24 -7.43
CA GLU A 33 -15.15 -12.68 -8.80
C GLU A 33 -16.66 -12.81 -9.03
N ASN A 34 -17.43 -13.16 -7.98
CA ASN A 34 -18.86 -13.45 -8.08
C ASN A 34 -19.76 -12.23 -7.90
N VAL A 35 -19.21 -11.03 -7.78
CA VAL A 35 -19.97 -9.78 -7.65
C VAL A 35 -19.69 -8.89 -8.84
N ASN A 36 -20.73 -8.36 -9.48
CA ASN A 36 -20.59 -7.40 -10.58
C ASN A 36 -20.93 -5.98 -10.14
N VAL A 37 -20.51 -5.00 -10.94
CA VAL A 37 -20.69 -3.57 -10.63
C VAL A 37 -22.17 -3.17 -10.57
N ALA A 38 -23.02 -3.79 -11.37
CA ALA A 38 -24.46 -3.52 -11.34
C ALA A 38 -25.12 -3.91 -10.00
N GLU A 39 -24.66 -4.99 -9.38
CA GLU A 39 -25.12 -5.40 -8.05
C GLU A 39 -24.67 -4.42 -6.96
N ILE A 40 -23.42 -3.95 -7.05
CA ILE A 40 -22.88 -2.92 -6.14
C ILE A 40 -23.67 -1.64 -6.29
N ALA A 41 -23.89 -1.18 -7.50
CA ALA A 41 -24.67 0.03 -7.80
C ALA A 41 -26.09 -0.04 -7.22
N ARG A 42 -26.77 -1.16 -7.42
CA ARG A 42 -28.11 -1.41 -6.89
C ARG A 42 -28.11 -1.40 -5.36
N ALA A 43 -27.16 -2.07 -4.72
CA ALA A 43 -27.06 -2.16 -3.26
C ALA A 43 -26.67 -0.82 -2.62
N ALA A 44 -25.89 0.03 -3.32
CA ALA A 44 -25.53 1.36 -2.89
C ALA A 44 -26.55 2.44 -3.30
N GLU A 45 -27.67 2.06 -3.95
CA GLU A 45 -28.72 2.96 -4.46
C GLU A 45 -28.18 4.06 -5.40
N VAL A 46 -27.24 3.70 -6.27
CA VAL A 46 -26.66 4.58 -7.29
C VAL A 46 -26.71 3.93 -8.67
N SER A 47 -26.45 4.70 -9.74
CA SER A 47 -26.28 4.14 -11.08
C SER A 47 -24.89 3.50 -11.25
N GLU A 48 -24.76 2.53 -12.18
CA GLU A 48 -23.45 1.98 -12.56
C GLU A 48 -22.50 3.09 -13.07
N THR A 49 -23.01 4.02 -13.84
CA THR A 49 -22.27 5.19 -14.29
C THR A 49 -21.70 5.99 -13.09
N THR A 50 -22.50 6.11 -12.02
CA THR A 50 -22.03 6.75 -10.79
C THR A 50 -20.89 5.96 -10.16
N VAL A 51 -20.98 4.62 -10.10
CA VAL A 51 -19.87 3.80 -9.59
C VAL A 51 -18.61 4.03 -10.41
N PHE A 52 -18.69 3.95 -11.75
CA PHE A 52 -17.53 4.14 -12.64
C PHE A 52 -16.95 5.56 -12.60
N ASN A 53 -17.75 6.58 -12.28
CA ASN A 53 -17.25 7.95 -12.07
C ASN A 53 -16.38 8.09 -10.81
N TYR A 54 -16.57 7.21 -9.81
CA TYR A 54 -15.76 7.19 -8.58
C TYR A 54 -14.66 6.15 -8.61
N PHE A 55 -14.88 5.04 -9.30
CA PHE A 55 -13.99 3.88 -9.36
C PHE A 55 -13.94 3.36 -10.81
N PRO A 56 -12.90 3.75 -11.58
CA PRO A 56 -12.77 3.39 -12.99
C PRO A 56 -12.84 1.90 -13.26
N THR A 57 -12.40 1.06 -12.32
CA THR A 57 -12.47 -0.40 -12.43
C THR A 57 -13.11 -1.01 -11.17
N LYS A 58 -13.54 -2.26 -11.27
CA LYS A 58 -14.07 -3.03 -10.13
C LYS A 58 -12.98 -3.25 -9.07
N GLU A 59 -11.75 -3.44 -9.50
CA GLU A 59 -10.58 -3.60 -8.65
C GLU A 59 -10.35 -2.36 -7.77
N ASP A 60 -10.59 -1.17 -8.28
CA ASP A 60 -10.42 0.09 -7.55
C ASP A 60 -11.33 0.21 -6.32
N LEU A 61 -12.44 -0.53 -6.30
CA LEU A 61 -13.31 -0.63 -5.12
C LEU A 61 -12.63 -1.33 -3.94
N VAL A 62 -11.73 -2.29 -4.22
CA VAL A 62 -10.95 -2.99 -3.19
C VAL A 62 -9.82 -2.12 -2.68
N PHE A 63 -9.17 -1.40 -3.57
CA PHE A 63 -8.02 -0.54 -3.26
C PHE A 63 -8.42 0.90 -2.90
N HIS A 64 -9.66 1.11 -2.51
CA HIS A 64 -10.15 2.39 -2.04
C HIS A 64 -9.28 2.99 -0.92
N GLY A 65 -8.84 4.21 -1.11
CA GLY A 65 -8.00 4.94 -0.14
C GLY A 65 -6.49 4.85 -0.39
N LEU A 66 -6.03 4.04 -1.34
CA LEU A 66 -4.60 3.97 -1.68
C LEU A 66 -4.08 5.22 -2.40
N GLU A 67 -4.96 6.04 -3.00
CA GLU A 67 -4.58 7.37 -3.51
C GLU A 67 -4.05 8.28 -2.40
N ALA A 68 -4.75 8.27 -1.25
CA ALA A 68 -4.30 9.02 -0.08
C ALA A 68 -2.95 8.52 0.47
N PHE A 69 -2.65 7.23 0.31
CA PHE A 69 -1.36 6.67 0.70
C PHE A 69 -0.21 7.22 -0.15
N GLU A 70 -0.41 7.30 -1.48
CA GLU A 70 0.60 7.88 -2.39
C GLU A 70 0.90 9.32 -2.04
N ASP A 71 -0.14 10.15 -1.90
CA ASP A 71 0.00 11.56 -1.54
C ASP A 71 0.73 11.74 -0.22
N GLN A 72 0.36 10.95 0.80
CA GLN A 72 1.00 10.99 2.12
C GLN A 72 2.45 10.53 2.08
N LEU A 73 2.77 9.50 1.28
CA LEU A 73 4.15 9.05 1.09
C LEU A 73 5.02 10.15 0.45
N LEU A 74 4.54 10.71 -0.66
CA LEU A 74 5.27 11.78 -1.35
C LEU A 74 5.44 13.01 -0.45
N GLN A 75 4.40 13.36 0.31
CA GLN A 75 4.48 14.46 1.27
C GLN A 75 5.49 14.17 2.39
N ALA A 76 5.49 12.96 2.94
CA ALA A 76 6.45 12.57 3.98
C ALA A 76 7.92 12.63 3.50
N VAL A 77 8.14 12.36 2.21
CA VAL A 77 9.47 12.48 1.59
C VAL A 77 9.81 13.96 1.36
N ARG A 78 8.87 14.79 0.90
CA ARG A 78 9.08 16.25 0.71
C ARG A 78 9.38 16.96 2.03
N ASP A 79 8.63 16.63 3.08
CA ASP A 79 8.70 17.30 4.38
C ASP A 79 9.80 16.73 5.30
N ARG A 80 10.73 15.92 4.75
CA ARG A 80 11.85 15.39 5.54
C ARG A 80 12.75 16.52 6.04
N GLN A 81 13.38 16.29 7.18
CA GLN A 81 14.24 17.28 7.80
C GLN A 81 15.49 17.57 6.94
N PRO A 82 16.04 18.79 6.99
CA PRO A 82 17.32 19.08 6.38
C PRO A 82 18.40 18.09 6.85
N GLY A 83 19.10 17.46 5.90
CA GLY A 83 20.09 16.41 6.19
C GLY A 83 19.50 15.00 6.34
N GLU A 84 18.17 14.86 6.37
CA GLU A 84 17.52 13.54 6.41
C GLU A 84 17.48 12.90 5.01
N GLY A 85 18.00 11.67 4.90
CA GLY A 85 17.95 10.91 3.66
C GLY A 85 16.56 10.34 3.38
N VAL A 86 16.23 10.11 2.10
CA VAL A 86 14.95 9.56 1.65
C VAL A 86 14.60 8.21 2.30
N LEU A 87 15.59 7.35 2.53
CA LEU A 87 15.41 6.06 3.21
C LEU A 87 14.82 6.23 4.60
N HIS A 88 15.31 7.19 5.39
CA HIS A 88 14.81 7.46 6.74
C HIS A 88 13.38 8.03 6.71
N ALA A 89 13.11 8.99 5.83
CA ALA A 89 11.77 9.55 5.68
C ALA A 89 10.75 8.49 5.25
N PHE A 90 11.10 7.65 4.29
CA PHE A 90 10.31 6.51 3.84
C PHE A 90 10.08 5.50 4.98
N GLY A 91 11.15 5.12 5.69
CA GLY A 91 11.08 4.21 6.83
C GLY A 91 10.14 4.72 7.92
N ARG A 92 10.32 5.97 8.35
CA ARG A 92 9.42 6.61 9.31
C ARG A 92 7.96 6.61 8.84
N PHE A 93 7.73 6.77 7.54
CA PHE A 93 6.40 6.72 6.96
C PHE A 93 5.81 5.31 7.01
N ILE A 94 6.51 4.27 6.53
CA ILE A 94 5.94 2.92 6.43
C ILE A 94 5.83 2.19 7.76
N LEU A 95 6.68 2.54 8.75
CA LEU A 95 6.66 1.94 10.08
C LEU A 95 5.50 2.41 10.96
N GLN A 96 4.82 3.49 10.58
CA GLN A 96 3.63 3.93 11.31
C GLN A 96 2.43 3.06 10.93
N PRO A 97 1.75 2.45 11.90
CA PRO A 97 0.48 1.76 11.65
C PRO A 97 -0.53 2.71 10.99
N ARG A 98 -1.20 2.27 9.93
CA ARG A 98 -2.20 3.05 9.18
C ARG A 98 -3.39 2.21 8.79
N GLY A 99 -4.51 2.88 8.54
CA GLY A 99 -5.75 2.22 8.15
C GLY A 99 -6.15 1.15 9.16
N LEU A 100 -6.51 -0.02 8.68
CA LEU A 100 -6.95 -1.13 9.54
C LEU A 100 -5.88 -1.66 10.51
N LEU A 101 -4.59 -1.38 10.27
CA LEU A 101 -3.50 -1.74 11.19
C LEU A 101 -3.33 -0.73 12.33
N ALA A 102 -3.88 0.49 12.20
CA ALA A 102 -3.82 1.50 13.26
C ALA A 102 -4.85 1.23 14.36
N ASP A 103 -5.96 0.60 14.00
CA ASP A 103 -7.07 0.32 14.92
C ASP A 103 -6.89 -1.09 15.50
N ALA A 104 -6.72 -1.18 16.80
CA ALA A 104 -6.56 -2.46 17.50
C ALA A 104 -7.91 -3.13 17.85
N ASP A 105 -8.98 -2.83 17.09
CA ASP A 105 -10.30 -3.40 17.36
C ASP A 105 -10.55 -4.67 16.51
N PRO A 106 -11.40 -5.60 17.01
CA PRO A 106 -11.67 -6.85 16.30
C PRO A 106 -12.28 -6.69 14.91
N ALA A 107 -13.07 -5.64 14.65
CA ALA A 107 -13.73 -5.43 13.37
C ALA A 107 -12.70 -5.02 12.30
N SER A 108 -11.71 -4.20 12.66
CA SER A 108 -10.58 -3.85 11.79
C SER A 108 -9.71 -5.08 11.49
N ALA A 109 -9.52 -5.97 12.46
CA ALA A 109 -8.82 -7.23 12.28
C ALA A 109 -9.55 -8.14 11.27
N ASP A 110 -10.85 -8.35 11.43
CA ASP A 110 -11.66 -9.15 10.51
C ASP A 110 -11.68 -8.57 9.10
N ALA A 111 -11.76 -7.25 8.98
CA ALA A 111 -11.70 -6.55 7.70
C ALA A 111 -10.34 -6.76 7.01
N LEU A 112 -9.23 -6.71 7.75
CA LEU A 112 -7.88 -6.95 7.22
C LEU A 112 -7.72 -8.39 6.70
N VAL A 113 -8.20 -9.38 7.46
CA VAL A 113 -8.23 -10.79 7.04
C VAL A 113 -9.04 -10.95 5.74
N SER A 114 -10.25 -10.36 5.71
CA SER A 114 -11.14 -10.44 4.55
C SER A 114 -10.51 -9.84 3.30
N ILE A 115 -9.94 -8.64 3.40
CA ILE A 115 -9.27 -7.96 2.28
C ILE A 115 -8.05 -8.77 1.83
N SER A 116 -7.21 -9.24 2.75
CA SER A 116 -6.03 -10.04 2.44
C SER A 116 -6.39 -11.31 1.67
N ARG A 117 -7.41 -12.04 2.11
CA ARG A 117 -7.92 -13.23 1.39
C ARG A 117 -8.46 -12.87 0.01
N THR A 118 -9.23 -11.79 -0.09
CA THR A 118 -9.80 -11.34 -1.35
C THR A 118 -8.72 -11.04 -2.37
N ILE A 119 -7.68 -10.29 -2.00
CA ILE A 119 -6.55 -9.97 -2.89
C ILE A 119 -5.78 -11.24 -3.28
N SER A 120 -5.45 -12.10 -2.31
CA SER A 120 -4.67 -13.32 -2.55
C SER A 120 -5.41 -14.34 -3.43
N SER A 121 -6.74 -14.31 -3.47
CA SER A 121 -7.55 -15.25 -4.26
C SER A 121 -7.88 -14.77 -5.67
N SER A 122 -7.56 -13.52 -6.03
CA SER A 122 -7.91 -12.94 -7.35
C SER A 122 -6.65 -12.47 -8.09
N PRO A 123 -6.32 -13.14 -9.24
CA PRO A 123 -5.21 -12.69 -10.08
C PRO A 123 -5.38 -11.26 -10.62
N SER A 124 -6.61 -10.82 -10.88
CA SER A 124 -6.87 -9.46 -11.36
C SER A 124 -6.56 -8.42 -10.27
N LEU A 125 -6.91 -8.71 -9.01
CA LEU A 125 -6.55 -7.86 -7.89
C LEU A 125 -5.04 -7.81 -7.66
N ALA A 126 -4.35 -8.95 -7.72
CA ALA A 126 -2.89 -8.99 -7.60
C ALA A 126 -2.21 -8.17 -8.72
N ALA A 127 -2.69 -8.27 -9.96
CA ALA A 127 -2.20 -7.46 -11.07
C ALA A 127 -2.46 -5.97 -10.85
N ARG A 128 -3.66 -5.61 -10.37
CA ARG A 128 -3.99 -4.20 -10.07
C ARG A 128 -3.12 -3.62 -8.96
N GLU A 129 -2.88 -4.36 -7.90
CA GLU A 129 -1.97 -3.95 -6.83
C GLU A 129 -0.56 -3.66 -7.35
N GLN A 130 -0.02 -4.54 -8.21
CA GLN A 130 1.29 -4.31 -8.83
C GLN A 130 1.31 -3.03 -9.69
N GLN A 131 0.23 -2.73 -10.41
CA GLN A 131 0.13 -1.49 -11.17
C GLN A 131 0.12 -0.25 -10.26
N ILE A 132 -0.58 -0.32 -9.13
CA ILE A 132 -0.63 0.75 -8.13
C ILE A 132 0.76 0.98 -7.54
N LEU A 133 1.45 -0.06 -7.09
CA LEU A 133 2.80 0.04 -6.54
C LEU A 133 3.82 0.55 -7.57
N ALA A 134 3.69 0.13 -8.83
CA ALA A 134 4.50 0.69 -9.92
C ALA A 134 4.19 2.17 -10.17
N GLY A 135 2.95 2.61 -9.94
CA GLY A 135 2.56 4.02 -9.91
C GLY A 135 3.34 4.79 -8.85
N TYR A 136 3.29 4.32 -7.61
CA TYR A 136 4.03 4.93 -6.50
C TYR A 136 5.53 5.04 -6.76
N ALA A 137 6.14 3.98 -7.32
CA ALA A 137 7.56 4.01 -7.67
C ALA A 137 7.87 5.10 -8.73
N ARG A 138 6.99 5.28 -9.73
CA ARG A 138 7.17 6.34 -10.74
C ARG A 138 7.05 7.75 -10.14
N SER A 139 6.03 7.97 -9.32
CA SER A 139 5.80 9.27 -8.68
C SER A 139 6.93 9.63 -7.70
N LEU A 140 7.40 8.66 -6.93
CA LEU A 140 8.54 8.84 -6.05
C LEU A 140 9.84 9.10 -6.83
N ALA A 141 10.08 8.37 -7.93
CA ALA A 141 11.24 8.59 -8.79
C ALA A 141 11.24 9.99 -9.40
N ALA A 142 10.06 10.46 -9.86
CA ALA A 142 9.91 11.81 -10.39
C ALA A 142 10.22 12.89 -9.34
N LEU A 143 9.69 12.72 -8.11
CA LEU A 143 10.00 13.61 -7.00
C LEU A 143 11.50 13.64 -6.69
N LEU A 144 12.14 12.47 -6.60
CA LEU A 144 13.58 12.39 -6.32
C LEU A 144 14.43 12.99 -7.43
N ALA A 145 14.03 12.79 -8.70
CA ALA A 145 14.72 13.39 -9.84
C ALA A 145 14.65 14.93 -9.81
N GLU A 146 13.49 15.49 -9.47
CA GLU A 146 13.30 16.91 -9.31
C GLU A 146 14.17 17.48 -8.18
N GLU A 147 14.12 16.87 -6.98
CA GLU A 147 14.84 17.36 -5.81
C GLU A 147 16.36 17.24 -5.92
N THR A 148 16.86 16.22 -6.63
CA THR A 148 18.31 16.01 -6.82
C THR A 148 18.88 16.71 -8.04
N GLY A 149 18.02 17.31 -8.89
CA GLY A 149 18.45 17.87 -10.17
C GLY A 149 19.01 16.81 -11.12
N ALA A 150 18.46 15.58 -11.10
CA ALA A 150 18.95 14.47 -11.90
C ALA A 150 18.89 14.78 -13.39
N SER A 151 19.96 14.42 -14.11
CA SER A 151 20.02 14.60 -15.55
C SER A 151 19.04 13.68 -16.29
N PRO A 152 18.54 14.07 -17.47
CA PRO A 152 17.75 13.16 -18.30
C PRO A 152 18.48 11.85 -18.56
N GLY A 153 17.84 10.72 -18.19
CA GLY A 153 18.43 9.38 -18.32
C GLY A 153 19.21 8.89 -17.08
N ASP A 154 19.31 9.69 -16.01
CA ASP A 154 19.85 9.19 -14.75
C ASP A 154 18.92 8.12 -14.16
N LEU A 155 19.48 6.92 -13.98
CA LEU A 155 18.75 5.76 -13.46
C LEU A 155 18.57 5.81 -11.93
N THR A 156 19.38 6.60 -11.23
CA THR A 156 19.46 6.61 -9.77
C THR A 156 18.12 6.86 -9.08
N PRO A 157 17.33 7.90 -9.44
CA PRO A 157 16.03 8.13 -8.81
C PRO A 157 15.08 6.95 -8.97
N SER A 158 15.07 6.31 -10.15
CA SER A 158 14.24 5.15 -10.43
C SER A 158 14.67 3.93 -9.63
N VAL A 159 15.98 3.68 -9.50
CA VAL A 159 16.52 2.56 -8.69
C VAL A 159 16.13 2.74 -7.23
N VAL A 160 16.36 3.93 -6.68
CA VAL A 160 16.00 4.23 -5.28
C VAL A 160 14.51 4.05 -5.04
N ALA A 161 13.66 4.65 -5.86
CA ALA A 161 12.21 4.57 -5.71
C ALA A 161 11.70 3.11 -5.80
N ASN A 162 12.17 2.33 -6.80
CA ASN A 162 11.76 0.93 -6.95
C ASN A 162 12.25 0.07 -5.78
N THR A 163 13.44 0.33 -5.23
CA THR A 163 13.96 -0.38 -4.07
C THR A 163 13.08 -0.13 -2.84
N LEU A 164 12.74 1.12 -2.56
CA LEU A 164 11.88 1.49 -1.43
C LEU A 164 10.47 0.90 -1.55
N ILE A 165 9.85 1.02 -2.70
CA ILE A 165 8.53 0.42 -2.95
C ILE A 165 8.62 -1.12 -2.96
N GLY A 166 9.74 -1.70 -3.36
CA GLY A 166 10.03 -3.14 -3.24
C GLY A 166 9.99 -3.63 -1.80
N ILE A 167 10.54 -2.89 -0.83
CA ILE A 167 10.40 -3.19 0.60
C ILE A 167 8.94 -3.16 1.01
N HIS A 168 8.22 -2.09 0.67
CA HIS A 168 6.80 -1.97 1.02
C HIS A 168 5.99 -3.16 0.49
N ARG A 169 6.23 -3.58 -0.76
CA ARG A 169 5.60 -4.76 -1.33
C ARG A 169 5.94 -6.04 -0.55
N ALA A 170 7.21 -6.25 -0.23
CA ALA A 170 7.63 -7.42 0.53
C ALA A 170 6.96 -7.49 1.90
N VAL A 171 6.79 -6.35 2.59
CA VAL A 171 6.08 -6.24 3.87
C VAL A 171 4.59 -6.59 3.71
N LEU A 172 3.94 -6.09 2.66
CA LEU A 172 2.54 -6.43 2.36
C LEU A 172 2.35 -7.92 2.08
N ASP A 173 3.23 -8.51 1.26
CA ASP A 173 3.17 -9.94 0.92
C ASP A 173 3.42 -10.82 2.15
N TYR A 174 4.41 -10.48 2.95
CA TYR A 174 4.70 -11.17 4.21
C TYR A 174 3.53 -11.07 5.21
N GLY A 175 2.96 -9.88 5.37
CA GLY A 175 1.79 -9.67 6.21
C GLY A 175 0.60 -10.54 5.79
N ARG A 176 0.32 -10.62 4.48
CA ARG A 176 -0.74 -11.49 3.95
C ARG A 176 -0.47 -12.97 4.19
N GLN A 177 0.77 -13.41 4.03
CA GLN A 177 1.14 -14.81 4.31
C GLN A 177 0.92 -15.16 5.79
N ARG A 178 1.29 -14.26 6.71
CA ARG A 178 1.08 -14.45 8.15
C ARG A 178 -0.41 -14.50 8.51
N ILE A 179 -1.20 -13.58 7.97
CA ILE A 179 -2.67 -13.55 8.15
C ILE A 179 -3.31 -14.84 7.62
N ALA A 180 -2.84 -15.35 6.48
CA ALA A 180 -3.37 -16.58 5.91
C ALA A 180 -3.01 -17.82 6.74
N ALA A 181 -1.83 -17.84 7.38
CA ALA A 181 -1.37 -18.93 8.22
C ALA A 181 -2.10 -18.98 9.56
N ASP A 182 -2.22 -17.86 10.26
CA ASP A 182 -2.93 -17.76 11.53
C ASP A 182 -3.55 -16.37 11.75
N PRO A 183 -4.86 -16.22 11.50
CA PRO A 183 -5.56 -14.98 11.77
C PRO A 183 -5.57 -14.53 13.23
N ALA A 184 -5.36 -15.45 14.20
CA ALA A 184 -5.35 -15.12 15.62
C ALA A 184 -4.07 -14.36 16.03
N GLU A 185 -3.00 -14.41 15.24
CA GLU A 185 -1.76 -13.65 15.49
C GLU A 185 -1.85 -12.16 15.14
N LEU A 186 -2.96 -11.67 14.60
CA LEU A 186 -3.13 -10.26 14.16
C LEU A 186 -2.68 -9.21 15.18
N PRO A 187 -2.95 -9.32 16.49
CA PRO A 187 -2.48 -8.32 17.47
C PRO A 187 -0.94 -8.25 17.58
N GLN A 188 -0.26 -9.37 17.26
CA GLN A 188 1.20 -9.47 17.27
C GLN A 188 1.81 -9.11 15.90
N LEU A 189 1.01 -9.29 14.84
CA LEU A 189 1.45 -9.07 13.45
C LEU A 189 1.91 -7.63 13.21
N ALA A 190 1.20 -6.63 13.72
CA ALA A 190 1.58 -5.22 13.55
C ALA A 190 2.99 -4.94 14.11
N ARG A 191 3.30 -5.50 15.28
CA ARG A 191 4.63 -5.39 15.90
C ARG A 191 5.70 -6.16 15.13
N ALA A 192 5.36 -7.36 14.67
CA ALA A 192 6.27 -8.18 13.86
C ALA A 192 6.57 -7.48 12.51
N LEU A 193 5.55 -6.99 11.81
CA LEU A 193 5.72 -6.23 10.57
C LEU A 193 6.57 -4.98 10.76
N GLN A 194 6.40 -4.27 11.88
CA GLN A 194 7.23 -3.10 12.20
C GLN A 194 8.69 -3.50 12.40
N SER A 195 8.96 -4.55 13.17
CA SER A 195 10.32 -5.05 13.43
C SER A 195 10.99 -5.55 12.14
N ASP A 196 10.27 -6.33 11.34
CA ASP A 196 10.81 -6.91 10.10
C ASP A 196 11.03 -5.83 9.02
N SER A 197 10.14 -4.82 8.98
CA SER A 197 10.31 -3.66 8.11
C SER A 197 11.52 -2.82 8.51
N GLN A 198 11.75 -2.63 9.82
CA GLN A 198 12.94 -1.93 10.31
C GLN A 198 14.20 -2.69 9.91
N ALA A 199 14.26 -4.00 10.11
CA ALA A 199 15.40 -4.83 9.72
C ALA A 199 15.70 -4.74 8.21
N ALA A 200 14.67 -4.71 7.36
CA ALA A 200 14.82 -4.53 5.93
C ALA A 200 15.38 -3.14 5.55
N LEU A 201 14.96 -2.10 6.27
CA LEU A 201 15.48 -0.73 6.09
C LEU A 201 16.93 -0.62 6.55
N ASP A 202 17.29 -1.24 7.68
CA ASP A 202 18.65 -1.26 8.22
C ASP A 202 19.60 -1.97 7.25
N LEU A 203 19.16 -3.10 6.67
CA LEU A 203 19.92 -3.81 5.64
C LEU A 203 20.25 -2.90 4.44
N LEU A 204 19.34 -2.06 4.01
CA LEU A 204 19.59 -1.09 2.93
C LEU A 204 20.49 0.06 3.38
N ALA A 205 20.33 0.53 4.61
CA ALA A 205 21.15 1.61 5.17
C ALA A 205 22.61 1.22 5.29
N GLU A 206 22.87 -0.04 5.65
CA GLU A 206 24.22 -0.61 5.73
C GLU A 206 24.79 -0.97 4.35
N GLY A 207 23.94 -1.01 3.33
CA GLY A 207 24.28 -1.46 1.99
C GLY A 207 24.27 -2.99 1.87
N LEU A 208 24.33 -3.48 0.64
CA LEU A 208 24.28 -4.90 0.33
C LEU A 208 25.66 -5.52 0.10
N ALA A 209 26.75 -4.80 0.36
CA ALA A 209 28.12 -5.25 0.04
C ALA A 209 28.50 -6.56 0.73
N GLY A 210 27.98 -6.82 1.93
CA GLY A 210 28.21 -8.07 2.67
C GLY A 210 27.19 -9.17 2.41
N TYR A 211 26.12 -8.89 1.66
CA TYR A 211 25.04 -9.86 1.43
C TYR A 211 25.39 -10.84 0.31
N GLY A 212 25.19 -12.14 0.57
CA GLY A 212 25.41 -13.19 -0.43
C GLY A 212 26.88 -13.41 -0.79
N VAL A 213 27.82 -12.91 0.01
CA VAL A 213 29.24 -13.21 -0.15
C VAL A 213 29.44 -14.72 0.02
N ARG A 214 29.92 -15.36 -1.04
CA ARG A 214 30.21 -16.81 -1.02
C ARG A 214 31.35 -17.04 -0.04
N PRO A 215 31.22 -17.96 0.95
CA PRO A 215 32.32 -18.29 1.84
C PRO A 215 33.54 -18.75 1.03
N GLU A 216 34.74 -18.28 1.39
CA GLU A 216 35.96 -18.84 0.86
C GLU A 216 35.98 -20.34 1.19
N THR A 217 36.06 -21.17 0.18
CA THR A 217 36.23 -22.62 0.38
C THR A 217 37.60 -22.77 1.04
N GLU A 218 37.66 -23.14 2.32
CA GLU A 218 38.90 -23.61 2.91
C GLU A 218 39.43 -24.73 2.02
N LEU A 219 40.50 -24.46 1.29
CA LEU A 219 41.30 -25.48 0.67
C LEU A 219 41.82 -26.30 1.83
N ALA A 220 41.22 -27.48 2.06
CA ALA A 220 41.75 -28.44 3.00
C ALA A 220 43.19 -28.81 2.58
N PRO A 221 44.10 -28.86 3.52
CA PRO A 221 45.53 -29.15 3.27
C PRO A 221 45.78 -30.55 2.68
#